data_768425093196c35525f520ee0fae3a2c
#
_entry.id   768425093196c35525f520ee0fae3a2c
#
_cell.length_a   1.000
_cell.length_b   1.000
_cell.length_c   1.000
_cell.angle_alpha   90.00
_cell.angle_beta   90.00
_cell.angle_gamma   90.00
#
_symmetry.space_group_name_H-M   'P 1'
#
loop_
_entity.id
_entity.type
_entity.pdbx_description
1 polymer ?
#
loop_
_entity_poly.entity_id
_entity_poly.type
_entity_poly.pdbx_seq_one_letter_code
_entity_poly.pdbx_strand_id
1 'polypeptide(L)'
;MCGRYRRTSDRQRIAEAFQVEEGLEELYLGPDENISPGSVQPVIVLNEHGDRTIEQMRWGFKLPDRLLFVARSEEILQKPFWKDRFAKSRVIVPADSFFDWKEVEKGAKPKYEFNVPGREPFGMAGVWSPWKNPKTGEWEKTFAIVTTAPNEVMQPIKERQPSILEPREYAEHLADTERPPIHLFRVLPAENLRSHLVEGAEKKQTTCEPGLFDNL
;
A
#
# COMPACT_ATOMS: atom_id res chain seq x y z
N MET A 1 3.92 -10.50 -1.80
CA MET A 1 3.26 -9.29 -2.36
C MET A 1 2.87 -8.39 -1.21
N CYS A 2 3.22 -7.08 -1.25
CA CYS A 2 2.88 -6.10 -0.21
C CYS A 2 1.36 -5.96 -0.04
N GLY A 3 0.81 -6.79 0.81
CA GLY A 3 -0.62 -6.83 1.12
C GLY A 3 -0.96 -6.27 2.50
N ARG A 4 -0.04 -5.52 3.12
CA ARG A 4 -0.26 -4.95 4.44
C ARG A 4 0.62 -3.72 4.64
N TYR A 5 0.05 -2.62 5.15
CA TYR A 5 0.81 -1.45 5.56
C TYR A 5 0.21 -0.78 6.79
N ARG A 6 0.93 0.16 7.36
CA ARG A 6 0.54 0.96 8.53
C ARG A 6 0.54 2.44 8.16
N ARG A 7 -0.43 3.18 8.69
CA ARG A 7 -0.50 4.63 8.61
C ARG A 7 -0.97 5.15 9.96
N THR A 8 -0.03 5.64 10.74
CA THR A 8 -0.25 6.19 12.09
C THR A 8 0.03 7.69 12.15
N SER A 9 0.69 8.24 11.14
CA SER A 9 0.86 9.68 10.98
C SER A 9 -0.47 10.40 11.02
N ASP A 10 -0.51 11.47 11.81
CA ASP A 10 -1.69 12.30 11.95
C ASP A 10 -1.95 13.14 10.68
N ARG A 11 -3.09 13.83 10.68
CA ARG A 11 -3.55 14.67 9.58
C ARG A 11 -2.53 15.74 9.20
N GLN A 12 -1.94 16.41 10.18
CA GLN A 12 -0.99 17.49 9.94
C GLN A 12 0.28 16.97 9.27
N ARG A 13 0.85 15.88 9.76
CA ARG A 13 2.04 15.25 9.15
C ARG A 13 1.79 14.79 7.72
N ILE A 14 0.61 14.23 7.45
CA ILE A 14 0.22 13.85 6.09
C ILE A 14 0.11 15.09 5.20
N ALA A 15 -0.56 16.15 5.66
CA ALA A 15 -0.69 17.38 4.92
C ALA A 15 0.67 17.99 4.56
N GLU A 16 1.56 18.09 5.54
CA GLU A 16 2.91 18.62 5.36
C GLU A 16 3.75 17.75 4.42
N ALA A 17 3.79 16.43 4.64
CA ALA A 17 4.60 15.49 3.86
C ALA A 17 4.19 15.43 2.38
N PHE A 18 2.91 15.57 2.09
CA PHE A 18 2.38 15.49 0.73
C PHE A 18 1.94 16.83 0.15
N GLN A 19 2.11 17.93 0.90
CA GLN A 19 1.70 19.28 0.49
C GLN A 19 0.23 19.31 0.06
N VAL A 20 -0.64 18.84 0.94
CA VAL A 20 -2.09 18.81 0.75
C VAL A 20 -2.70 19.96 1.50
N GLU A 21 -3.46 20.80 0.82
CA GLU A 21 -4.13 21.97 1.39
C GLU A 21 -5.63 21.75 1.58
N GLU A 22 -6.24 20.86 0.80
CA GLU A 22 -7.68 20.63 0.78
C GLU A 22 -8.08 19.20 1.13
N GLY A 23 -9.35 19.00 1.51
CA GLY A 23 -9.91 17.66 1.76
C GLY A 23 -9.56 17.05 3.13
N LEU A 24 -8.83 17.77 3.98
CA LEU A 24 -8.38 17.28 5.28
C LEU A 24 -9.48 17.30 6.36
N GLU A 25 -10.43 18.22 6.28
CA GLU A 25 -11.41 18.46 7.35
C GLU A 25 -12.53 17.41 7.38
N GLU A 26 -12.89 16.90 6.22
CA GLU A 26 -14.01 15.96 6.04
C GLU A 26 -13.65 14.50 6.26
N LEU A 27 -12.33 14.19 6.40
CA LEU A 27 -11.87 12.83 6.46
C LEU A 27 -11.45 12.41 7.86
N TYR A 28 -11.92 11.24 8.29
CA TYR A 28 -11.35 10.56 9.46
C TYR A 28 -9.99 9.96 9.09
N LEU A 29 -8.92 10.59 9.56
CA LEU A 29 -7.54 10.14 9.38
C LEU A 29 -6.96 9.57 10.69
N GLY A 30 -7.74 8.78 11.40
CA GLY A 30 -7.25 8.09 12.60
C GLY A 30 -6.13 7.09 12.25
N PRO A 31 -5.26 6.74 13.23
CA PRO A 31 -4.19 5.78 13.01
C PRO A 31 -4.77 4.40 12.65
N ASP A 32 -4.13 3.73 11.70
CA ASP A 32 -4.46 2.36 11.32
C ASP A 32 -3.17 1.53 11.24
N GLU A 33 -3.01 0.63 12.21
CA GLU A 33 -1.81 -0.20 12.41
C GLU A 33 -1.73 -1.40 11.46
N ASN A 34 -2.83 -1.73 10.76
CA ASN A 34 -2.93 -3.01 10.06
C ASN A 34 -3.84 -2.96 8.82
N ILE A 35 -3.55 -2.04 7.93
CA ILE A 35 -4.30 -1.82 6.70
C ILE A 35 -4.16 -3.02 5.76
N SER A 36 -5.29 -3.53 5.27
CA SER A 36 -5.36 -4.70 4.37
C SER A 36 -6.13 -4.40 3.09
N PRO A 37 -5.87 -5.14 2.00
CA PRO A 37 -6.66 -5.03 0.78
C PRO A 37 -8.15 -5.22 1.04
N GLY A 38 -8.96 -4.43 0.34
CA GLY A 38 -10.42 -4.38 0.52
C GLY A 38 -10.89 -3.25 1.46
N SER A 39 -10.01 -2.68 2.30
CA SER A 39 -10.33 -1.53 3.14
C SER A 39 -10.41 -0.22 2.33
N VAL A 40 -11.11 0.78 2.86
CA VAL A 40 -11.16 2.14 2.31
C VAL A 40 -10.09 2.96 3.02
N GLN A 41 -9.21 3.60 2.25
CA GLN A 41 -8.05 4.30 2.77
C GLN A 41 -7.84 5.65 2.09
N PRO A 42 -7.25 6.63 2.78
CA PRO A 42 -6.91 7.91 2.18
C PRO A 42 -5.77 7.75 1.18
N VAL A 43 -5.92 8.44 0.05
CA VAL A 43 -4.91 8.56 -1.00
C VAL A 43 -4.80 10.02 -1.44
N ILE A 44 -3.64 10.40 -1.94
CA ILE A 44 -3.39 11.74 -2.48
C ILE A 44 -3.63 11.71 -3.99
N VAL A 45 -4.42 12.65 -4.49
CA VAL A 45 -4.73 12.85 -5.91
C VAL A 45 -4.62 14.35 -6.26
N LEU A 46 -4.73 14.67 -7.54
CA LEU A 46 -5.03 16.05 -7.95
C LEU A 46 -6.54 16.25 -8.07
N ASN A 47 -7.02 17.40 -7.58
CA ASN A 47 -8.38 17.87 -7.84
C ASN A 47 -8.49 18.44 -9.27
N GLU A 48 -9.64 18.95 -9.64
CA GLU A 48 -9.90 19.55 -10.97
C GLU A 48 -9.12 20.85 -11.22
N HIS A 49 -8.60 21.49 -10.17
CA HIS A 49 -7.78 22.70 -10.23
C HIS A 49 -6.27 22.37 -10.32
N GLY A 50 -5.89 21.09 -10.18
CA GLY A 50 -4.50 20.65 -10.18
C GLY A 50 -3.83 20.68 -8.79
N ASP A 51 -4.60 20.96 -7.74
CA ASP A 51 -4.08 20.95 -6.37
C ASP A 51 -4.14 19.56 -5.77
N ARG A 52 -3.22 19.29 -4.85
CA ARG A 52 -3.21 18.00 -4.13
C ARG A 52 -4.31 17.97 -3.09
N THR A 53 -5.12 16.94 -3.15
CA THR A 53 -6.19 16.68 -2.18
C THR A 53 -6.15 15.24 -1.70
N ILE A 54 -6.84 14.98 -0.59
CA ILE A 54 -7.01 13.61 -0.07
C ILE A 54 -8.40 13.12 -0.43
N GLU A 55 -8.46 11.89 -0.95
CA GLU A 55 -9.71 11.18 -1.20
C GLU A 55 -9.70 9.79 -0.55
N GLN A 56 -10.88 9.33 -0.16
CA GLN A 56 -11.07 7.96 0.32
C GLN A 56 -11.32 7.02 -0.86
N MET A 57 -10.48 5.99 -0.98
CA MET A 57 -10.61 5.00 -2.04
C MET A 57 -10.46 3.58 -1.48
N ARG A 58 -11.14 2.62 -2.10
CA ARG A 58 -10.98 1.20 -1.75
C ARG A 58 -9.67 0.64 -2.29
N TRP A 59 -8.91 -0.02 -1.45
CA TRP A 59 -7.69 -0.71 -1.88
C TRP A 59 -8.02 -2.06 -2.52
N GLY A 60 -7.92 -2.14 -3.83
CA GLY A 60 -8.08 -3.36 -4.63
C GLY A 60 -9.35 -3.42 -5.45
N PHE A 61 -9.17 -3.70 -6.74
CA PHE A 61 -10.23 -3.92 -7.72
C PHE A 61 -10.81 -5.31 -7.53
N LYS A 62 -12.07 -5.38 -7.14
CA LYS A 62 -12.73 -6.65 -6.90
C LYS A 62 -13.21 -7.26 -8.22
N LEU A 63 -12.55 -8.34 -8.62
CA LEU A 63 -13.00 -9.20 -9.71
C LEU A 63 -13.89 -10.32 -9.17
N PRO A 64 -14.60 -11.08 -10.02
CA PRO A 64 -15.47 -12.17 -9.56
C PRO A 64 -14.75 -13.21 -8.72
N ASP A 65 -13.50 -13.53 -9.06
CA ASP A 65 -12.68 -14.60 -8.49
C ASP A 65 -11.53 -14.12 -7.58
N ARG A 66 -11.17 -12.83 -7.64
CA ARG A 66 -9.99 -12.30 -6.92
C ARG A 66 -10.05 -10.81 -6.67
N LEU A 67 -9.11 -10.33 -5.86
CA LEU A 67 -8.86 -8.92 -5.60
C LEU A 67 -7.52 -8.51 -6.22
N LEU A 68 -7.55 -7.54 -7.15
CA LEU A 68 -6.35 -6.94 -7.73
C LEU A 68 -5.97 -5.69 -6.93
N PHE A 69 -5.05 -5.81 -5.99
CA PHE A 69 -4.64 -4.73 -5.09
C PHE A 69 -3.22 -4.22 -5.34
N VAL A 70 -2.49 -4.86 -6.27
CA VAL A 70 -1.17 -4.43 -6.72
C VAL A 70 -1.07 -4.47 -8.24
N ALA A 71 -0.30 -3.53 -8.80
CA ALA A 71 0.08 -3.48 -10.21
C ALA A 71 1.61 -3.65 -10.31
N ARG A 72 2.08 -4.53 -11.18
CA ARG A 72 3.53 -4.69 -11.41
C ARG A 72 4.01 -3.62 -12.37
N SER A 73 5.08 -2.90 -12.00
CA SER A 73 5.63 -1.81 -12.83
C SER A 73 6.03 -2.28 -14.23
N GLU A 74 6.61 -3.46 -14.37
CA GLU A 74 7.00 -4.05 -15.64
C GLU A 74 5.83 -4.43 -16.54
N GLU A 75 4.65 -4.64 -15.98
CA GLU A 75 3.43 -5.02 -16.70
C GLU A 75 2.48 -3.83 -16.96
N ILE A 76 2.73 -2.67 -16.31
CA ILE A 76 1.75 -1.58 -16.22
C ILE A 76 1.44 -0.94 -17.58
N LEU A 77 2.42 -0.89 -18.49
CA LEU A 77 2.23 -0.43 -19.86
C LEU A 77 1.79 -1.54 -20.83
N GLN A 78 1.94 -2.80 -20.46
CA GLN A 78 1.69 -3.96 -21.32
C GLN A 78 0.25 -4.44 -21.21
N LYS A 79 -0.30 -4.43 -19.97
CA LYS A 79 -1.65 -4.92 -19.70
C LYS A 79 -2.68 -3.80 -19.87
N PRO A 80 -3.65 -3.93 -20.79
CA PRO A 80 -4.67 -2.89 -21.03
C PRO A 80 -5.35 -2.41 -19.75
N PHE A 81 -5.65 -3.35 -18.84
CA PHE A 81 -6.26 -3.02 -17.54
C PHE A 81 -5.48 -1.95 -16.75
N TRP A 82 -4.15 -2.00 -16.74
CA TRP A 82 -3.30 -1.06 -16.01
C TRP A 82 -2.90 0.16 -16.84
N LYS A 83 -2.68 -0.01 -18.15
CA LYS A 83 -2.17 1.02 -19.04
C LYS A 83 -3.02 2.28 -19.02
N ASP A 84 -4.34 2.14 -19.16
CA ASP A 84 -5.26 3.28 -19.20
C ASP A 84 -5.31 4.02 -17.85
N ARG A 85 -5.28 3.26 -16.75
CA ARG A 85 -5.25 3.80 -15.38
C ARG A 85 -3.95 4.53 -15.10
N PHE A 86 -2.84 3.95 -15.49
CA PHE A 86 -1.54 4.58 -15.33
C PHE A 86 -1.41 5.84 -16.19
N ALA A 87 -2.01 5.87 -17.37
CA ALA A 87 -1.99 7.04 -18.22
C ALA A 87 -2.65 8.27 -17.59
N LYS A 88 -3.79 8.09 -16.88
CA LYS A 88 -4.66 9.21 -16.47
C LYS A 88 -4.99 9.27 -14.98
N SER A 89 -4.78 8.20 -14.24
CA SER A 89 -5.37 8.05 -12.90
C SER A 89 -4.35 7.52 -11.92
N ARG A 90 -3.43 8.39 -11.50
CA ARG A 90 -2.37 8.08 -10.55
C ARG A 90 -2.71 8.61 -9.17
N VAL A 91 -2.25 7.91 -8.13
CA VAL A 91 -2.41 8.30 -6.73
C VAL A 91 -1.11 8.08 -5.97
N ILE A 92 -0.96 8.77 -4.84
CA ILE A 92 0.05 8.47 -3.85
C ILE A 92 -0.65 7.90 -2.63
N VAL A 93 -0.14 6.78 -2.13
CA VAL A 93 -0.68 6.10 -0.95
C VAL A 93 0.24 6.39 0.23
N PRO A 94 -0.22 7.17 1.24
CA PRO A 94 0.56 7.47 2.44
C PRO A 94 0.74 6.24 3.31
N ALA A 95 1.97 5.99 3.75
CA ALA A 95 2.29 4.91 4.67
C ALA A 95 3.44 5.29 5.60
N ASP A 96 3.42 4.80 6.85
CA ASP A 96 4.53 4.93 7.80
C ASP A 96 5.42 3.68 7.76
N SER A 97 4.84 2.52 7.45
CA SER A 97 5.56 1.27 7.20
C SER A 97 4.72 0.31 6.38
N PHE A 98 5.33 -0.75 5.87
CA PHE A 98 4.61 -1.85 5.25
C PHE A 98 5.12 -3.19 5.77
N PHE A 99 4.32 -4.24 5.58
CA PHE A 99 4.61 -5.57 6.09
C PHE A 99 4.64 -6.60 4.98
N ASP A 100 5.52 -7.58 5.11
CA ASP A 100 5.43 -8.81 4.34
C ASP A 100 5.91 -10.01 5.18
N TRP A 101 5.61 -11.21 4.71
CA TRP A 101 5.89 -12.46 5.41
C TRP A 101 6.92 -13.26 4.62
N LYS A 102 7.98 -13.66 5.31
CA LYS A 102 8.97 -14.55 4.72
C LYS A 102 8.35 -15.92 4.48
N GLU A 103 8.52 -16.43 3.25
CA GLU A 103 8.11 -17.81 2.95
C GLU A 103 9.03 -18.79 3.66
N VAL A 104 8.41 -19.78 4.32
CA VAL A 104 9.12 -20.88 5.00
C VAL A 104 8.43 -22.20 4.62
N GLU A 105 9.20 -23.28 4.55
CA GLU A 105 8.68 -24.60 4.17
C GLU A 105 7.66 -25.14 5.18
N LYS A 106 7.87 -24.88 6.47
CA LYS A 106 6.98 -25.34 7.56
C LYS A 106 6.92 -24.31 8.69
N GLY A 107 5.77 -24.21 9.34
CA GLY A 107 5.57 -23.37 10.51
C GLY A 107 4.92 -22.03 10.20
N ALA A 108 4.92 -21.12 11.18
CA ALA A 108 4.40 -19.78 11.03
C ALA A 108 5.35 -18.93 10.22
N LYS A 109 4.83 -18.20 9.23
CA LYS A 109 5.63 -17.29 8.40
C LYS A 109 6.06 -16.09 9.22
N PRO A 110 7.38 -15.84 9.38
CA PRO A 110 7.86 -14.64 10.07
C PRO A 110 7.34 -13.38 9.40
N LYS A 111 6.78 -12.47 10.19
CA LYS A 111 6.30 -11.16 9.74
C LYS A 111 7.42 -10.13 9.89
N TYR A 112 7.71 -9.42 8.84
CA TYR A 112 8.67 -8.31 8.84
C TYR A 112 7.95 -6.99 8.60
N GLU A 113 8.39 -5.97 9.31
CA GLU A 113 8.02 -4.57 9.07
C GLU A 113 9.15 -3.86 8.36
N PHE A 114 8.79 -3.02 7.39
CA PHE A 114 9.70 -2.25 6.56
C PHE A 114 9.37 -0.78 6.69
N ASN A 115 10.37 0.06 6.94
CA ASN A 115 10.23 1.51 7.00
C ASN A 115 11.31 2.21 6.19
N VAL A 116 11.05 3.46 5.84
CA VAL A 116 11.97 4.36 5.13
C VAL A 116 12.48 5.39 6.14
N PRO A 117 13.72 5.25 6.67
CA PRO A 117 14.22 6.09 7.71
C PRO A 117 14.18 7.58 7.33
N GLY A 118 13.66 8.41 8.24
CA GLY A 118 13.55 9.87 8.06
C GLY A 118 12.45 10.32 7.11
N ARG A 119 11.59 9.38 6.63
CA ARG A 119 10.42 9.66 5.80
C ARG A 119 9.20 8.94 6.34
N GLU A 120 8.62 9.48 7.37
CA GLU A 120 7.36 9.00 7.97
C GLU A 120 6.38 10.18 8.06
N PRO A 121 5.30 10.18 7.22
CA PRO A 121 4.94 9.16 6.21
C PRO A 121 5.72 9.28 4.90
N PHE A 122 5.84 8.17 4.17
CA PHE A 122 6.32 8.12 2.79
C PHE A 122 5.18 7.80 1.81
N GLY A 123 5.39 8.12 0.53
CA GLY A 123 4.41 7.88 -0.53
C GLY A 123 4.71 6.63 -1.36
N MET A 124 3.78 5.69 -1.41
CA MET A 124 3.80 4.60 -2.37
C MET A 124 3.04 5.00 -3.63
N ALA A 125 3.61 4.71 -4.80
CA ALA A 125 2.95 4.93 -6.07
C ALA A 125 1.72 4.02 -6.23
N GLY A 126 0.65 4.56 -6.77
CA GLY A 126 -0.56 3.82 -7.07
C GLY A 126 -1.25 4.28 -8.34
N VAL A 127 -2.20 3.47 -8.78
CA VAL A 127 -3.14 3.79 -9.86
C VAL A 127 -4.56 3.56 -9.39
N TRP A 128 -5.51 4.35 -9.89
CA TRP A 128 -6.91 4.24 -9.49
C TRP A 128 -7.88 4.28 -10.67
N SER A 129 -9.11 3.95 -10.44
CA SER A 129 -10.23 4.28 -11.33
C SER A 129 -11.57 4.07 -10.61
N PRO A 130 -12.66 4.66 -11.13
CA PRO A 130 -13.99 4.20 -10.80
C PRO A 130 -14.11 2.71 -11.14
N TRP A 131 -14.71 1.95 -10.24
CA TRP A 131 -14.89 0.51 -10.39
C TRP A 131 -16.28 0.08 -9.93
N LYS A 132 -17.01 -0.62 -10.76
CA LYS A 132 -18.30 -1.17 -10.39
C LYS A 132 -18.11 -2.44 -9.60
N ASN A 133 -18.53 -2.43 -8.33
CA ASN A 133 -18.42 -3.60 -7.48
C ASN A 133 -19.34 -4.72 -8.02
N PRO A 134 -18.81 -5.90 -8.38
CA PRO A 134 -19.62 -6.96 -9.00
C PRO A 134 -20.63 -7.60 -8.05
N LYS A 135 -20.49 -7.37 -6.73
CA LYS A 135 -21.43 -7.91 -5.73
C LYS A 135 -22.58 -6.96 -5.41
N THR A 136 -22.28 -5.65 -5.28
CA THR A 136 -23.28 -4.65 -4.89
C THR A 136 -23.86 -3.89 -6.08
N GLY A 137 -23.15 -3.88 -7.22
CA GLY A 137 -23.51 -3.08 -8.38
C GLY A 137 -23.18 -1.59 -8.24
N GLU A 138 -22.63 -1.15 -7.12
CA GLU A 138 -22.29 0.24 -6.84
C GLU A 138 -20.95 0.64 -7.44
N TRP A 139 -20.79 1.91 -7.79
CA TRP A 139 -19.53 2.49 -8.23
C TRP A 139 -18.72 2.97 -7.03
N GLU A 140 -17.45 2.55 -6.97
CA GLU A 140 -16.50 2.90 -5.94
C GLU A 140 -15.23 3.48 -6.58
N LYS A 141 -14.58 4.47 -5.95
CA LYS A 141 -13.21 4.83 -6.30
C LYS A 141 -12.28 3.76 -5.72
N THR A 142 -11.47 3.16 -6.58
CA THR A 142 -10.66 1.98 -6.22
C THR A 142 -9.23 2.15 -6.70
N PHE A 143 -8.25 1.81 -5.86
CA PHE A 143 -6.82 1.92 -6.20
C PHE A 143 -6.07 0.59 -6.05
N ALA A 144 -4.91 0.53 -6.68
CA ALA A 144 -3.89 -0.50 -6.48
C ALA A 144 -2.51 0.13 -6.30
N ILE A 145 -1.68 -0.48 -5.45
CA ILE A 145 -0.30 -0.05 -5.23
C ILE A 145 0.59 -0.61 -6.35
N VAL A 146 1.47 0.23 -6.88
CA VAL A 146 2.48 -0.21 -7.85
C VAL A 146 3.63 -0.90 -7.11
N THR A 147 4.09 -2.02 -7.64
CA THR A 147 5.21 -2.79 -7.07
C THR A 147 6.32 -2.97 -8.08
N THR A 148 7.57 -3.00 -7.57
CA THR A 148 8.80 -3.23 -8.34
C THR A 148 9.48 -4.53 -7.91
N ALA A 149 10.61 -4.87 -8.54
CA ALA A 149 11.53 -5.87 -8.02
C ALA A 149 12.01 -5.49 -6.61
N PRO A 150 12.40 -6.44 -5.77
CA PRO A 150 12.91 -6.17 -4.43
C PRO A 150 14.36 -5.64 -4.49
N ASN A 151 14.74 -4.84 -3.48
CA ASN A 151 16.15 -4.56 -3.20
C ASN A 151 16.75 -5.67 -2.31
N GLU A 152 18.03 -5.53 -1.96
CA GLU A 152 18.77 -6.51 -1.17
C GLU A 152 18.20 -6.74 0.24
N VAL A 153 17.53 -5.74 0.83
CA VAL A 153 16.85 -5.84 2.14
C VAL A 153 15.57 -6.65 2.04
N MET A 154 14.81 -6.44 0.95
CA MET A 154 13.52 -7.11 0.74
C MET A 154 13.65 -8.51 0.16
N GLN A 155 14.63 -8.73 -0.73
CA GLN A 155 14.82 -9.98 -1.49
C GLN A 155 14.81 -11.26 -0.64
N PRO A 156 15.45 -11.32 0.55
CA PRO A 156 15.44 -12.53 1.39
C PRO A 156 14.06 -12.85 1.99
N ILE A 157 13.13 -11.92 1.91
CA ILE A 157 11.80 -12.00 2.54
C ILE A 157 10.71 -12.17 1.49
N LYS A 158 10.76 -11.35 0.42
CA LYS A 158 9.75 -11.35 -0.64
C LYS A 158 10.33 -10.89 -1.98
N GLU A 159 9.74 -11.40 -3.06
CA GLU A 159 10.13 -11.11 -4.45
C GLU A 159 9.63 -9.75 -4.98
N ARG A 160 8.90 -8.98 -4.20
CA ARG A 160 8.34 -7.67 -4.60
C ARG A 160 8.39 -6.68 -3.46
N GLN A 161 8.57 -5.39 -3.80
CA GLN A 161 8.41 -4.26 -2.89
C GLN A 161 7.49 -3.20 -3.49
N PRO A 162 6.85 -2.31 -2.69
CA PRO A 162 6.12 -1.18 -3.23
C PRO A 162 7.07 -0.22 -3.94
N SER A 163 6.59 0.43 -5.00
CA SER A 163 7.29 1.55 -5.62
C SER A 163 7.14 2.77 -4.71
N ILE A 164 8.22 3.13 -4.02
CA ILE A 164 8.25 4.28 -3.10
C ILE A 164 8.81 5.48 -3.85
N LEU A 165 8.04 6.57 -3.87
CA LEU A 165 8.39 7.81 -4.55
C LEU A 165 9.23 8.72 -3.64
N GLU A 166 10.14 9.48 -4.24
CA GLU A 166 10.78 10.60 -3.55
C GLU A 166 9.82 11.80 -3.47
N PRO A 167 9.84 12.63 -2.40
CA PRO A 167 8.94 13.77 -2.28
C PRO A 167 8.96 14.72 -3.49
N ARG A 168 10.14 14.92 -4.10
CA ARG A 168 10.31 15.72 -5.33
C ARG A 168 9.61 15.15 -6.57
N GLU A 169 9.23 13.87 -6.53
CA GLU A 169 8.59 13.16 -7.63
C GLU A 169 7.06 13.14 -7.54
N TYR A 170 6.50 13.58 -6.42
CA TYR A 170 5.06 13.55 -6.19
C TYR A 170 4.29 14.36 -7.24
N ALA A 171 4.80 15.55 -7.56
CA ALA A 171 4.17 16.39 -8.58
C ALA A 171 4.18 15.72 -9.96
N GLU A 172 5.31 15.18 -10.37
CA GLU A 172 5.44 14.49 -11.66
C GLU A 172 4.59 13.22 -11.72
N HIS A 173 4.55 12.45 -10.62
CA HIS A 173 3.73 11.23 -10.55
C HIS A 173 2.24 11.53 -10.71
N LEU A 174 1.74 12.61 -10.10
CA LEU A 174 0.33 12.98 -10.14
C LEU A 174 -0.07 13.77 -11.39
N ALA A 175 0.87 14.50 -12.03
CA ALA A 175 0.58 15.39 -13.15
C ALA A 175 -0.08 14.69 -14.33
N ASP A 176 -1.14 15.27 -14.88
CA ASP A 176 -1.69 14.81 -16.15
C ASP A 176 -0.67 15.04 -17.28
N THR A 177 -0.33 13.98 -18.00
CA THR A 177 0.71 14.00 -19.03
C THR A 177 0.45 12.95 -20.10
N GLU A 178 0.79 13.28 -21.34
CA GLU A 178 0.72 12.35 -22.47
C GLU A 178 1.71 11.17 -22.32
N ARG A 179 2.79 11.36 -21.57
CA ARG A 179 3.82 10.34 -21.31
C ARG A 179 3.86 10.01 -19.82
N PRO A 180 3.12 9.00 -19.37
CA PRO A 180 3.11 8.60 -17.95
C PRO A 180 4.52 8.30 -17.44
N PRO A 181 4.89 8.77 -16.23
CA PRO A 181 6.26 8.76 -15.73
C PRO A 181 6.70 7.37 -15.24
N ILE A 182 6.83 6.41 -16.14
CA ILE A 182 7.24 5.02 -15.85
C ILE A 182 8.63 4.95 -15.19
N HIS A 183 9.51 5.89 -15.47
CA HIS A 183 10.85 5.96 -14.92
C HIS A 183 10.90 6.21 -13.41
N LEU A 184 9.79 6.67 -12.82
CA LEU A 184 9.67 6.83 -11.36
C LEU A 184 9.53 5.48 -10.64
N PHE A 185 9.15 4.41 -11.33
CA PHE A 185 8.97 3.09 -10.74
C PHE A 185 10.28 2.32 -10.68
N ARG A 186 11.23 2.84 -9.93
CA ARG A 186 12.51 2.21 -9.68
C ARG A 186 12.55 1.47 -8.34
N VAL A 187 13.48 0.57 -8.22
CA VAL A 187 13.78 -0.12 -6.97
C VAL A 187 14.35 0.90 -5.97
N LEU A 188 13.77 0.98 -4.77
CA LEU A 188 14.32 1.83 -3.71
C LEU A 188 15.70 1.28 -3.30
N PRO A 189 16.75 2.12 -3.24
CA PRO A 189 18.07 1.68 -2.77
C PRO A 189 18.02 1.02 -1.39
N ALA A 190 18.84 -0.01 -1.17
CA ALA A 190 18.82 -0.80 0.06
C ALA A 190 19.15 0.02 1.32
N GLU A 191 20.03 1.00 1.19
CA GLU A 191 20.38 1.94 2.26
C GLU A 191 19.19 2.79 2.75
N ASN A 192 18.16 2.94 1.92
CA ASN A 192 16.96 3.71 2.23
C ASN A 192 15.81 2.85 2.77
N LEU A 193 16.02 1.56 2.98
CA LEU A 193 15.01 0.64 3.54
C LEU A 193 15.58 -0.05 4.77
N ARG A 194 14.78 -0.14 5.83
CA ARG A 194 15.11 -0.94 7.02
C ARG A 194 14.02 -1.98 7.22
N SER A 195 14.42 -3.15 7.68
CA SER A 195 13.48 -4.21 8.06
C SER A 195 13.76 -4.70 9.47
N HIS A 196 12.72 -5.06 10.18
CA HIS A 196 12.82 -5.76 11.46
C HIS A 196 11.73 -6.83 11.57
N LEU A 197 12.05 -7.87 12.31
CA LEU A 197 11.10 -8.93 12.63
C LEU A 197 10.08 -8.40 13.63
N VAL A 198 8.79 -8.54 13.33
CA VAL A 198 7.72 -8.18 14.27
C VAL A 198 7.56 -9.31 15.28
N GLU A 199 7.82 -9.03 16.56
CA GLU A 199 7.57 -9.97 17.65
C GLU A 199 6.07 -10.32 17.71
N GLY A 200 5.74 -11.61 17.90
CA GLY A 200 4.36 -12.08 18.07
C GLY A 200 3.90 -13.14 17.09
N ALA A 201 4.77 -13.69 16.25
CA ALA A 201 4.50 -14.90 15.47
C ALA A 201 4.66 -16.19 16.31
N GLU A 202 4.74 -16.08 17.63
CA GLU A 202 4.67 -17.25 18.51
C GLU A 202 3.25 -17.81 18.46
N LYS A 203 3.14 -19.11 18.13
CA LYS A 203 1.94 -19.90 18.29
C LYS A 203 1.36 -19.60 19.67
N LYS A 204 0.10 -19.17 19.78
CA LYS A 204 -0.67 -19.48 20.98
C LYS A 204 -0.56 -20.98 21.19
N GLN A 205 0.33 -21.40 22.06
CA GLN A 205 0.26 -22.71 22.64
C GLN A 205 -1.07 -22.73 23.37
N THR A 206 -2.03 -23.42 22.80
CA THR A 206 -3.19 -23.89 23.53
C THR A 206 -2.60 -24.84 24.57
N THR A 207 -2.33 -24.34 25.77
CA THR A 207 -2.17 -25.16 26.94
C THR A 207 -3.51 -25.81 27.14
N CYS A 208 -3.64 -27.04 26.63
CA CYS A 208 -4.64 -27.96 27.08
C CYS A 208 -4.26 -28.27 28.55
N GLU A 209 -4.90 -27.59 29.49
CA GLU A 209 -4.88 -28.03 30.87
C GLU A 209 -5.55 -29.42 30.87
N PRO A 210 -4.89 -30.43 31.44
CA PRO A 210 -5.53 -31.73 31.61
C PRO A 210 -6.73 -31.53 32.55
N GLY A 211 -7.92 -31.84 32.05
CA GLY A 211 -9.14 -31.76 32.78
C GLY A 211 -9.07 -32.60 34.07
N LEU A 212 -9.42 -31.96 35.16
CA LEU A 212 -9.51 -32.50 36.51
C LEU A 212 -10.75 -33.43 36.66
N PHE A 213 -10.84 -34.49 35.85
CA PHE A 213 -11.88 -35.54 36.00
C PHE A 213 -11.36 -36.89 35.49
N ASP A 214 -10.37 -37.42 36.22
CA ASP A 214 -10.11 -38.86 36.22
C ASP A 214 -9.83 -39.29 37.67
N ASN A 215 -10.89 -39.37 38.46
CA ASN A 215 -10.97 -40.18 39.66
C ASN A 215 -12.43 -40.16 40.16
N LEU A 216 -13.23 -41.11 39.65
CA LEU A 216 -14.33 -41.79 40.36
C LEU A 216 -14.66 -43.08 39.60
#